data_c6de3416b23e15b6262d6245ae443196
#
_entry.id   c6de3416b23e15b6262d6245ae443196
#
_cell.length_a   1.000
_cell.length_b   1.000
_cell.length_c   1.000
_cell.angle_alpha   90.00
_cell.angle_beta   90.00
_cell.angle_gamma   90.00
#
_symmetry.space_group_name_H-M   'P 1'
#
loop_
_entity.id
_entity.type
_entity.pdbx_description
1 polymer ?
#
loop_
_entity_poly.entity_id
_entity_poly.type
_entity_poly.pdbx_seq_one_letter_code
_entity_poly.pdbx_strand_id
1 'polypeptide(L)'
;SAASDVYKRQAVLCVGQAGGRSGITVEKVAINLMEARIPDNEGKQPLDTPIREDGENAYFASLPVKSMVQYMKEAKIPARVSYTAGTFVCNDIMYRVLYMIDKEYPHMRGGFVHVPYLPEQTLDLPEGTPSMPAEMIAKALECGIRAIVENETDVKTISGETH
;
A
#
# COMPACT_ATOMS: atom_id res chain seq x y z
N SER A 1 17.77 -20.79 -6.12
CA SER A 1 16.40 -21.01 -6.55
C SER A 1 15.50 -19.92 -5.99
N ALA A 2 14.32 -19.68 -6.58
CA ALA A 2 13.38 -18.68 -6.10
C ALA A 2 13.03 -18.85 -4.62
N ALA A 3 12.96 -20.06 -4.11
CA ALA A 3 12.72 -20.37 -2.70
C ALA A 3 13.85 -19.89 -1.79
N SER A 4 15.12 -20.03 -2.21
CA SER A 4 16.24 -19.53 -1.40
C SER A 4 16.34 -18.01 -1.38
N ASP A 5 15.79 -17.32 -2.39
CA ASP A 5 15.76 -15.86 -2.43
C ASP A 5 14.71 -15.27 -1.48
N VAL A 6 13.58 -15.94 -1.27
CA VAL A 6 12.54 -15.48 -0.33
C VAL A 6 13.08 -15.41 1.10
N TYR A 7 13.90 -16.38 1.53
CA TYR A 7 14.52 -16.38 2.86
C TYR A 7 15.55 -15.26 3.07
N LYS A 8 16.05 -14.65 2.00
CA LYS A 8 17.01 -13.54 2.08
C LYS A 8 16.31 -12.18 2.06
N ARG A 9 15.04 -12.10 1.66
CA ARG A 9 14.29 -10.86 1.60
C ARG A 9 13.87 -10.42 2.99
N GLN A 10 14.03 -9.15 3.26
CA GLN A 10 13.71 -8.57 4.56
C GLN A 10 12.41 -7.75 4.53
N ALA A 11 11.97 -7.32 3.37
CA ALA A 11 10.77 -6.52 3.21
C ALA A 11 10.09 -6.77 1.86
N VAL A 12 8.77 -6.63 1.86
CA VAL A 12 7.91 -6.60 0.66
C VAL A 12 7.15 -5.27 0.65
N LEU A 13 7.37 -4.47 -0.38
CA LEU A 13 6.61 -3.26 -0.65
C LEU A 13 5.78 -3.47 -1.90
N CYS A 14 4.47 -3.54 -1.75
CA CYS A 14 3.53 -3.56 -2.87
C CYS A 14 3.17 -2.13 -3.28
N VAL A 15 2.95 -1.92 -4.57
CA VAL A 15 2.57 -0.62 -5.14
C VAL A 15 1.36 -0.80 -6.03
N GLY A 16 0.36 0.05 -5.85
CA GLY A 16 -0.83 0.10 -6.68
C GLY A 16 -1.21 1.54 -7.04
N GLN A 17 -2.02 1.69 -8.08
CA GLN A 17 -2.54 2.99 -8.47
C GLN A 17 -3.91 3.23 -7.83
N ALA A 18 -4.10 4.39 -7.22
CA ALA A 18 -5.39 4.86 -6.72
C ALA A 18 -5.76 6.18 -7.39
N GLY A 19 -6.56 6.10 -8.44
CA GLY A 19 -7.08 7.26 -9.13
C GLY A 19 -7.92 8.16 -8.20
N GLY A 20 -7.77 9.49 -8.37
CA GLY A 20 -8.45 10.48 -7.55
C GLY A 20 -7.69 10.90 -6.28
N ARG A 21 -6.63 10.19 -5.89
CA ARG A 21 -5.74 10.63 -4.81
C ARG A 21 -4.72 11.64 -5.33
N SER A 22 -4.52 12.74 -4.59
CA SER A 22 -3.64 13.84 -4.99
C SER A 22 -2.17 13.67 -4.56
N GLY A 23 -1.86 12.65 -3.75
CA GLY A 23 -0.52 12.37 -3.25
C GLY A 23 -0.29 10.89 -3.02
N ILE A 24 0.92 10.54 -2.65
CA ILE A 24 1.29 9.18 -2.25
C ILE A 24 0.56 8.83 -0.95
N THR A 25 0.02 7.63 -0.87
CA THR A 25 -0.57 7.14 0.38
C THR A 25 0.08 5.82 0.78
N VAL A 26 0.60 5.79 2.01
CA VAL A 26 1.20 4.60 2.61
C VAL A 26 0.14 3.95 3.49
N GLU A 27 -0.27 2.74 3.13
CA GLU A 27 -1.39 2.05 3.77
C GLU A 27 -0.97 1.46 5.12
N LYS A 28 -1.76 1.75 6.17
CA LYS A 28 -1.49 1.25 7.53
C LYS A 28 -2.09 -0.12 7.78
N VAL A 29 -3.22 -0.44 7.17
CA VAL A 29 -4.01 -1.62 7.50
C VAL A 29 -4.64 -2.24 6.25
N ALA A 30 -4.67 -3.56 6.21
CA ALA A 30 -5.49 -4.35 5.29
C ALA A 30 -6.55 -5.11 6.08
N ILE A 31 -7.76 -5.17 5.56
CA ILE A 31 -8.91 -5.84 6.20
C ILE A 31 -9.27 -7.12 5.46
N ASN A 32 -9.79 -8.09 6.23
CA ASN A 32 -10.21 -9.39 5.70
C ASN A 32 -11.59 -9.31 5.04
N LEU A 33 -11.71 -8.49 4.02
CA LEU A 33 -12.98 -8.24 3.33
C LEU A 33 -12.76 -8.03 1.84
N MET A 34 -13.55 -8.74 1.03
CA MET A 34 -13.69 -8.50 -0.41
C MET A 34 -15.09 -7.97 -0.72
N GLU A 35 -15.13 -6.76 -1.28
CA GLU A 35 -16.32 -6.18 -1.90
C GLU A 35 -15.92 -5.59 -3.24
N ALA A 36 -16.24 -6.29 -4.32
CA ALA A 36 -15.92 -5.86 -5.67
C ALA A 36 -17.06 -5.01 -6.26
N ARG A 37 -16.76 -3.78 -6.68
CA ARG A 37 -17.73 -2.90 -7.37
C ARG A 37 -18.05 -3.37 -8.78
N ILE A 38 -17.16 -4.13 -9.38
CA ILE A 38 -17.31 -4.71 -10.72
C ILE A 38 -16.86 -6.19 -10.68
N PRO A 39 -17.42 -7.05 -11.54
CA PRO A 39 -16.93 -8.41 -11.67
C PRO A 39 -15.50 -8.44 -12.23
N ASP A 40 -14.79 -9.50 -11.91
CA ASP A 40 -13.49 -9.80 -12.51
C ASP A 40 -13.63 -10.36 -13.95
N ASN A 41 -12.51 -10.71 -14.58
CA ASN A 41 -12.49 -11.26 -15.94
C ASN A 41 -13.19 -12.63 -16.07
N GLU A 42 -13.44 -13.31 -14.95
CA GLU A 42 -14.19 -14.56 -14.89
C GLU A 42 -15.67 -14.34 -14.52
N GLY A 43 -16.11 -13.10 -14.38
CA GLY A 43 -17.46 -12.72 -13.99
C GLY A 43 -17.75 -12.88 -12.49
N LYS A 44 -16.74 -13.11 -11.65
CA LYS A 44 -16.88 -13.22 -10.19
C LYS A 44 -16.90 -11.84 -9.57
N GLN A 45 -17.88 -11.59 -8.75
CA GLN A 45 -18.05 -10.35 -7.99
C GLN A 45 -18.27 -10.67 -6.51
N PRO A 46 -17.20 -10.86 -5.72
CA PRO A 46 -17.34 -11.12 -4.30
C PRO A 46 -17.99 -9.93 -3.59
N LEU A 47 -18.91 -10.21 -2.68
CA LEU A 47 -19.60 -9.25 -1.82
C LEU A 47 -19.58 -9.76 -0.39
N ASP A 48 -19.14 -8.93 0.54
CA ASP A 48 -19.06 -9.21 1.98
C ASP A 48 -18.40 -10.56 2.29
N THR A 49 -17.33 -10.87 1.58
CA THR A 49 -16.63 -12.17 1.62
C THR A 49 -15.26 -12.02 2.26
N PRO A 50 -14.83 -12.89 3.18
CA PRO A 50 -13.49 -12.86 3.72
C PRO A 50 -12.46 -13.23 2.65
N ILE A 51 -11.28 -12.58 2.70
CA ILE A 51 -10.13 -12.92 1.85
C ILE A 51 -9.57 -14.29 2.26
N ARG A 52 -9.53 -14.55 3.57
CA ARG A 52 -9.10 -15.80 4.17
C ARG A 52 -10.00 -16.15 5.36
N GLU A 53 -10.59 -17.32 5.35
CA GLU A 53 -11.42 -17.80 6.47
C GLU A 53 -10.61 -18.08 7.74
N ASP A 54 -9.34 -18.44 7.57
CA ASP A 54 -8.39 -18.75 8.63
C ASP A 54 -7.48 -17.56 9.01
N GLY A 55 -7.76 -16.37 8.48
CA GLY A 55 -6.99 -15.15 8.74
C GLY A 55 -7.64 -14.25 9.78
N GLU A 56 -6.84 -13.32 10.33
CA GLU A 56 -7.31 -12.29 11.24
C GLU A 56 -8.25 -11.30 10.52
N ASN A 57 -9.08 -10.57 11.28
CA ASN A 57 -9.96 -9.55 10.69
C ASN A 57 -9.19 -8.43 9.97
N ALA A 58 -7.97 -8.16 10.41
CA ALA A 58 -7.10 -7.18 9.81
C ALA A 58 -5.63 -7.47 10.13
N TYR A 59 -4.73 -7.03 9.24
CA TYR A 59 -3.29 -6.98 9.48
C TYR A 59 -2.78 -5.56 9.31
N PHE A 60 -1.99 -5.09 10.27
CA PHE A 60 -1.26 -3.84 10.13
C PHE A 60 0.00 -4.04 9.29
N ALA A 61 0.32 -3.05 8.46
CA ALA A 61 1.61 -2.98 7.79
C ALA A 61 2.72 -3.01 8.84
N SER A 62 3.73 -3.84 8.62
CA SER A 62 4.90 -3.93 9.47
C SER A 62 6.10 -3.09 8.97
N LEU A 63 5.92 -2.40 7.83
CA LEU A 63 6.82 -1.35 7.37
C LEU A 63 6.66 -0.08 8.22
N PRO A 64 7.70 0.77 8.35
CA PRO A 64 7.64 2.02 9.11
C PRO A 64 6.88 3.11 8.34
N VAL A 65 5.54 2.96 8.26
CA VAL A 65 4.67 3.77 7.37
C VAL A 65 4.75 5.27 7.64
N LYS A 66 4.89 5.67 8.89
CA LYS A 66 4.99 7.09 9.27
C LYS A 66 6.35 7.66 8.90
N SER A 67 7.42 6.91 9.13
CA SER A 67 8.77 7.30 8.68
C SER A 67 8.84 7.41 7.17
N MET A 68 8.20 6.50 6.42
CA MET A 68 8.11 6.57 4.95
C MET A 68 7.46 7.87 4.50
N VAL A 69 6.32 8.24 5.10
CA VAL A 69 5.63 9.51 4.80
C VAL A 69 6.49 10.71 5.18
N GLN A 70 7.18 10.68 6.32
CA GLN A 70 8.07 11.75 6.75
C GLN A 70 9.19 11.99 5.72
N TYR A 71 9.87 10.93 5.26
CA TYR A 71 10.94 11.03 4.26
C TYR A 71 10.44 11.60 2.94
N MET A 72 9.24 11.21 2.49
CA MET A 72 8.61 11.78 1.30
C MET A 72 8.31 13.27 1.46
N LYS A 73 7.76 13.69 2.61
CA LYS A 73 7.46 15.10 2.90
C LYS A 73 8.71 15.97 3.01
N GLU A 74 9.79 15.46 3.58
CA GLU A 74 11.10 16.13 3.62
C GLU A 74 11.64 16.38 2.21
N ALA A 75 11.39 15.44 1.28
CA ALA A 75 11.68 15.60 -0.14
C ALA A 75 10.66 16.48 -0.91
N LYS A 76 9.72 17.14 -0.19
CA LYS A 76 8.67 18.01 -0.76
C LYS A 76 7.68 17.26 -1.66
N ILE A 77 7.45 15.98 -1.39
CA ILE A 77 6.49 15.16 -2.11
C ILE A 77 5.22 15.02 -1.25
N PRO A 78 4.03 15.34 -1.79
CA PRO A 78 2.77 15.12 -1.08
C PRO A 78 2.58 13.66 -0.71
N ALA A 79 2.51 13.37 0.58
CA ALA A 79 2.33 12.02 1.09
C ALA A 79 1.56 12.01 2.40
N ARG A 80 0.81 10.93 2.67
CA ARG A 80 0.09 10.72 3.93
C ARG A 80 -0.01 9.23 4.28
N VAL A 81 -0.25 8.93 5.55
CA VAL A 81 -0.70 7.61 5.96
C VAL A 81 -2.18 7.46 5.61
N SER A 82 -2.55 6.29 5.11
CA SER A 82 -3.93 5.92 4.84
C SER A 82 -4.34 4.74 5.72
N TYR A 83 -5.57 4.80 6.23
CA TYR A 83 -6.16 3.74 7.06
C TYR A 83 -7.15 2.86 6.29
N THR A 84 -7.16 2.95 4.97
CA THR A 84 -7.95 2.04 4.13
C THR A 84 -7.32 1.87 2.75
N ALA A 85 -7.03 0.64 2.39
CA ALA A 85 -6.67 0.25 1.02
C ALA A 85 -7.89 -0.09 0.17
N GLY A 86 -9.10 0.15 0.71
CA GLY A 86 -10.38 -0.24 0.12
C GLY A 86 -10.72 -1.70 0.40
N THR A 87 -11.58 -2.27 -0.44
CA THR A 87 -12.09 -3.65 -0.32
C THR A 87 -11.92 -4.45 -1.62
N PHE A 88 -11.08 -3.95 -2.53
CA PHE A 88 -10.85 -4.54 -3.84
C PHE A 88 -9.41 -5.09 -3.95
N VAL A 89 -8.87 -5.19 -5.16
CA VAL A 89 -7.59 -5.85 -5.48
C VAL A 89 -6.42 -5.40 -4.60
N CYS A 90 -6.28 -4.10 -4.33
CA CYS A 90 -5.13 -3.60 -3.57
C CYS A 90 -5.17 -4.06 -2.10
N ASN A 91 -6.35 -4.02 -1.49
CA ASN A 91 -6.54 -4.55 -0.14
C ASN A 91 -6.33 -6.07 -0.10
N ASP A 92 -6.82 -6.81 -1.10
CA ASP A 92 -6.63 -8.26 -1.19
C ASP A 92 -5.14 -8.63 -1.27
N ILE A 93 -4.38 -7.97 -2.14
CA ILE A 93 -2.93 -8.19 -2.27
C ILE A 93 -2.21 -7.86 -0.96
N MET A 94 -2.47 -6.69 -0.38
CA MET A 94 -1.85 -6.27 0.88
C MET A 94 -2.17 -7.26 1.99
N TYR A 95 -3.44 -7.66 2.12
CA TYR A 95 -3.88 -8.60 3.14
C TYR A 95 -3.17 -9.95 3.00
N ARG A 96 -3.13 -10.54 1.79
CA ARG A 96 -2.48 -11.83 1.54
C ARG A 96 -0.97 -11.80 1.80
N VAL A 97 -0.30 -10.72 1.44
CA VAL A 97 1.13 -10.56 1.73
C VAL A 97 1.37 -10.49 3.24
N LEU A 98 0.57 -9.72 3.98
CA LEU A 98 0.70 -9.62 5.43
C LEU A 98 0.32 -10.92 6.15
N TYR A 99 -0.72 -11.62 5.69
CA TYR A 99 -1.08 -12.95 6.15
C TYR A 99 0.07 -13.95 5.97
N MET A 100 0.68 -13.99 4.78
CA MET A 100 1.80 -14.87 4.48
C MET A 100 3.02 -14.55 5.38
N ILE A 101 3.29 -13.27 5.62
CA ILE A 101 4.35 -12.83 6.54
C ILE A 101 4.06 -13.34 7.96
N ASP A 102 2.83 -13.16 8.44
CA ASP A 102 2.42 -13.59 9.79
C ASP A 102 2.56 -15.12 9.96
N LYS A 103 2.15 -15.90 8.97
CA LYS A 103 2.09 -17.37 9.08
C LYS A 103 3.39 -18.08 8.70
N GLU A 104 4.12 -17.56 7.70
CA GLU A 104 5.24 -18.31 7.09
C GLU A 104 6.58 -17.58 7.18
N TYR A 105 6.58 -16.24 7.19
CA TYR A 105 7.80 -15.44 7.10
C TYR A 105 7.89 -14.32 8.17
N PRO A 106 7.81 -14.66 9.48
CA PRO A 106 7.70 -13.66 10.54
C PRO A 106 8.92 -12.73 10.67
N HIS A 107 10.03 -13.07 9.99
CA HIS A 107 11.22 -12.22 9.90
C HIS A 107 11.11 -11.11 8.84
N MET A 108 10.10 -11.18 7.98
CA MET A 108 9.88 -10.20 6.92
C MET A 108 8.96 -9.08 7.39
N ARG A 109 9.08 -7.92 6.74
CA ARG A 109 8.17 -6.79 6.91
C ARG A 109 7.40 -6.54 5.61
N GLY A 110 6.15 -6.14 5.69
CA GLY A 110 5.30 -5.91 4.52
C GLY A 110 4.46 -4.65 4.62
N GLY A 111 4.09 -4.14 3.46
CA GLY A 111 3.18 -3.01 3.36
C GLY A 111 2.84 -2.67 1.91
N PHE A 112 2.06 -1.59 1.76
CA PHE A 112 1.50 -1.18 0.48
C PHE A 112 1.51 0.34 0.33
N VAL A 113 1.81 0.80 -0.87
CA VAL A 113 1.76 2.21 -1.25
C VAL A 113 0.82 2.39 -2.44
N HIS A 114 -0.09 3.34 -2.35
CA HIS A 114 -0.84 3.81 -3.50
C HIS A 114 -0.19 5.06 -4.10
N VAL A 115 -0.14 5.09 -5.43
CA VAL A 115 0.33 6.22 -6.21
C VAL A 115 -0.83 6.83 -7.01
N PRO A 116 -0.83 8.16 -7.28
CA PRO A 116 -1.82 8.81 -8.13
C PRO A 116 -1.73 8.39 -9.59
N TYR A 117 -2.67 8.87 -10.40
CA TYR A 117 -2.55 8.83 -11.86
C TYR A 117 -1.27 9.54 -12.33
N LEU A 118 -0.71 9.09 -13.45
CA LEU A 118 0.24 9.89 -14.24
C LEU A 118 -0.51 11.00 -14.98
N PRO A 119 0.13 12.15 -15.31
CA PRO A 119 -0.53 13.24 -16.04
C PRO A 119 -1.18 12.78 -17.35
N GLU A 120 -0.52 11.95 -18.13
CA GLU A 120 -1.04 11.41 -19.39
C GLU A 120 -2.30 10.53 -19.23
N GLN A 121 -2.52 9.95 -18.06
CA GLN A 121 -3.73 9.17 -17.77
C GLN A 121 -4.96 10.04 -17.49
N THR A 122 -4.77 11.32 -17.26
CA THR A 122 -5.87 12.26 -16.89
C THR A 122 -6.39 13.09 -18.05
N LEU A 123 -5.82 12.96 -19.26
CA LEU A 123 -6.16 13.79 -20.42
C LEU A 123 -7.66 13.73 -20.79
N ASP A 124 -8.26 12.54 -20.66
CA ASP A 124 -9.67 12.31 -20.97
C ASP A 124 -10.55 12.16 -19.71
N LEU A 125 -10.02 12.50 -18.53
CA LEU A 125 -10.74 12.47 -17.26
C LEU A 125 -11.30 13.87 -16.94
N PRO A 126 -12.26 13.98 -15.98
CA PRO A 126 -12.81 15.26 -15.58
C PRO A 126 -11.72 16.26 -15.17
N GLU A 127 -11.95 17.55 -15.51
CA GLU A 127 -11.05 18.64 -15.10
C GLU A 127 -10.82 18.64 -13.59
N GLY A 128 -9.56 18.87 -13.18
CA GLY A 128 -9.16 18.83 -11.79
C GLY A 128 -8.84 17.42 -11.26
N THR A 129 -8.91 16.37 -12.10
CA THR A 129 -8.45 15.04 -11.70
C THR A 129 -6.96 15.09 -11.32
N PRO A 130 -6.58 14.72 -10.08
CA PRO A 130 -5.21 14.83 -9.63
C PRO A 130 -4.30 13.82 -10.31
N SER A 131 -3.06 14.23 -10.53
CA SER A 131 -2.00 13.39 -11.07
C SER A 131 -0.64 13.72 -10.47
N MET A 132 0.34 12.84 -10.66
CA MET A 132 1.72 13.04 -10.22
C MET A 132 2.67 12.53 -11.30
N PRO A 133 3.71 13.31 -11.68
CA PRO A 133 4.70 12.87 -12.66
C PRO A 133 5.43 11.60 -12.21
N ALA A 134 5.81 10.73 -13.17
CA ALA A 134 6.49 9.47 -12.90
C ALA A 134 7.79 9.65 -12.09
N GLU A 135 8.56 10.69 -12.39
CA GLU A 135 9.82 11.01 -11.68
C GLU A 135 9.57 11.33 -10.21
N MET A 136 8.46 12.02 -9.90
CA MET A 136 8.09 12.34 -8.52
C MET A 136 7.62 11.08 -7.78
N ILE A 137 6.85 10.21 -8.44
CA ILE A 137 6.45 8.91 -7.89
C ILE A 137 7.68 8.05 -7.61
N ALA A 138 8.62 7.95 -8.56
CA ALA A 138 9.85 7.19 -8.40
C ALA A 138 10.69 7.73 -7.21
N LYS A 139 10.80 9.06 -7.09
CA LYS A 139 11.48 9.68 -5.94
C LYS A 139 10.78 9.39 -4.61
N ALA A 140 9.46 9.39 -4.60
CA ALA A 140 8.70 9.03 -3.40
C ALA A 140 8.97 7.58 -2.97
N LEU A 141 8.97 6.64 -3.92
CA LEU A 141 9.26 5.23 -3.63
C LEU A 141 10.70 5.05 -3.15
N GLU A 142 11.67 5.75 -3.73
CA GLU A 142 13.06 5.77 -3.25
C GLU A 142 13.15 6.26 -1.79
N CYS A 143 12.46 7.35 -1.45
CA CYS A 143 12.37 7.85 -0.07
C CYS A 143 11.74 6.82 0.88
N GLY A 144 10.67 6.15 0.44
CA GLY A 144 10.01 5.08 1.20
C GLY A 144 10.95 3.90 1.45
N ILE A 145 11.66 3.43 0.42
CA ILE A 145 12.62 2.33 0.54
C ILE A 145 13.77 2.72 1.50
N ARG A 146 14.29 3.94 1.39
CA ARG A 146 15.31 4.43 2.33
C ARG A 146 14.82 4.44 3.77
N ALA A 147 13.58 4.89 4.00
CA ALA A 147 12.98 4.85 5.34
C ALA A 147 12.85 3.41 5.87
N ILE A 148 12.50 2.44 5.03
CA ILE A 148 12.43 1.02 5.39
C ILE A 148 13.80 0.48 5.81
N VAL A 149 14.84 0.84 5.09
CA VAL A 149 16.23 0.39 5.36
C VAL A 149 16.79 1.02 6.63
N GLU A 150 16.52 2.30 6.85
CA GLU A 150 17.09 3.06 7.98
C GLU A 150 16.30 2.92 9.29
N ASN A 151 15.06 2.40 9.25
CA ASN A 151 14.19 2.31 10.43
C ASN A 151 13.65 0.89 10.60
N GLU A 152 14.05 0.20 11.65
CA GLU A 152 13.49 -1.10 12.03
C GLU A 152 12.08 -0.96 12.62
N THR A 153 11.83 0.13 13.35
CA THR A 153 10.55 0.46 13.96
C THR A 153 10.05 1.82 13.48
N ASP A 154 8.74 2.02 13.51
CA ASP A 154 8.13 3.26 13.08
C ASP A 154 8.19 4.36 14.16
N VAL A 155 8.14 5.61 13.74
CA VAL A 155 8.07 6.76 14.64
C VAL A 155 6.69 6.87 15.28
N LYS A 156 6.63 7.36 16.53
CA LYS A 156 5.40 7.57 17.27
C LYS A 156 4.91 9.01 17.10
N THR A 157 4.26 9.29 15.98
CA THR A 157 3.67 10.60 15.68
C THR A 157 2.22 10.43 15.24
N ILE A 158 1.41 11.49 15.36
CA ILE A 158 0.08 11.53 14.75
C ILE A 158 0.26 11.70 13.25
N SER A 159 -0.41 10.87 12.45
CA SER A 159 -0.30 10.88 11.00
C SER A 159 -1.59 10.34 10.37
N GLY A 160 -1.89 10.79 9.15
CA GLY A 160 -3.10 10.40 8.44
C GLY A 160 -4.36 11.16 8.88
N GLU A 161 -5.50 10.78 8.33
CA GLU A 161 -6.81 11.30 8.73
C GLU A 161 -7.25 10.60 10.02
N THR A 162 -7.50 11.37 11.05
CA THR A 162 -7.91 10.86 12.38
C THR A 162 -9.36 11.18 12.72
N HIS A 163 -10.08 11.82 11.79
CA HIS A 163 -11.52 12.16 11.91
C HIS A 163 -12.15 12.41 10.54
#